data_2a545f4025cc1b3c95c5efcaf2f06332
#
_entry.id   2a545f4025cc1b3c95c5efcaf2f06332
#
_cell.length_a   1.000
_cell.length_b   1.000
_cell.length_c   1.000
_cell.angle_alpha   90.00
_cell.angle_beta   90.00
_cell.angle_gamma   90.00
#
_symmetry.space_group_name_H-M   'P 1'
#
loop_
_entity.id
_entity.type
_entity.pdbx_description
1 polymer ?
#
loop_
_entity_poly.entity_id
_entity_poly.type
_entity_poly.pdbx_seq_one_letter_code
_entity_poly.pdbx_strand_id
1 'polypeptide(L)'
;QIRVFWPDLNPLWGDKLGQWLAEEWNAVVVSSFQQMTPYEKIDTSTEESMLFGLARRAIAEVPMIRQGRGWVDVVVEDLRNEIQNNSIDAVLFSGHQGHKDQSGINQFMKKACRDMNVPLLSLTTSLFDERYTPLDKVKSDISNFFSANGFKRNVH
;
A
#
# COMPACT_ATOMS: atom_id res chain seq x y z
N GLN A 1 15.15 10.04 -4.59
CA GLN A 1 14.48 8.72 -4.61
C GLN A 1 13.00 8.92 -4.34
N ILE A 2 12.12 8.33 -5.15
CA ILE A 2 10.66 8.41 -4.96
C ILE A 2 10.26 7.34 -3.94
N ARG A 3 9.59 7.74 -2.88
CA ARG A 3 9.12 6.85 -1.81
C ARG A 3 7.65 6.51 -2.08
N VAL A 4 7.40 5.25 -2.38
CA VAL A 4 6.08 4.76 -2.78
C VAL A 4 5.45 3.97 -1.64
N PHE A 5 4.19 4.24 -1.34
CA PHE A 5 3.35 3.38 -0.54
C PHE A 5 2.44 2.57 -1.46
N TRP A 6 2.45 1.26 -1.29
CA TRP A 6 1.58 0.36 -2.03
C TRP A 6 0.65 -0.37 -1.05
N PRO A 7 -0.52 0.21 -0.73
CA PRO A 7 -1.37 -0.23 0.38
C PRO A 7 -1.92 -1.65 0.25
N ASP A 8 -1.94 -2.20 -0.95
CA ASP A 8 -2.44 -3.55 -1.22
C ASP A 8 -1.35 -4.45 -1.82
N LEU A 9 -1.69 -5.71 -2.09
CA LEU A 9 -0.78 -6.67 -2.69
C LEU A 9 -0.38 -6.23 -4.10
N ASN A 10 0.90 -6.32 -4.40
CA ASN A 10 1.38 -6.23 -5.77
C ASN A 10 0.85 -7.43 -6.58
N PRO A 11 0.65 -7.29 -7.88
CA PRO A 11 0.37 -8.45 -8.71
C PRO A 11 1.46 -9.53 -8.51
N LEU A 12 1.06 -10.76 -8.18
CA LEU A 12 2.02 -11.84 -7.88
C LEU A 12 2.86 -12.25 -9.10
N TRP A 13 2.36 -11.98 -10.30
CA TRP A 13 3.08 -12.20 -11.56
C TRP A 13 4.05 -11.04 -11.91
N GLY A 14 4.04 -9.97 -11.15
CA GLY A 14 4.88 -8.78 -11.35
C GLY A 14 6.17 -8.79 -10.51
N ASP A 15 6.84 -9.92 -10.37
CA ASP A 15 8.03 -10.14 -9.53
C ASP A 15 9.15 -9.10 -9.76
N LYS A 16 9.32 -8.62 -10.98
CA LYS A 16 10.33 -7.62 -11.38
C LYS A 16 9.84 -6.18 -11.32
N LEU A 17 8.59 -5.93 -10.91
CA LEU A 17 8.03 -4.58 -10.90
C LEU A 17 8.78 -3.65 -9.93
N GLY A 18 9.15 -4.15 -8.76
CA GLY A 18 9.95 -3.39 -7.79
C GLY A 18 11.35 -3.04 -8.32
N GLN A 19 12.01 -3.98 -8.99
CA GLN A 19 13.31 -3.72 -9.63
C GLN A 19 13.16 -2.68 -10.75
N TRP A 20 12.15 -2.81 -11.59
CA TRP A 20 11.86 -1.83 -12.64
C TRP A 20 11.59 -0.43 -12.10
N LEU A 21 10.82 -0.30 -11.00
CA LEU A 21 10.58 0.98 -10.32
C LEU A 21 11.90 1.62 -9.86
N ALA A 22 12.80 0.82 -9.29
CA ALA A 22 14.10 1.30 -8.82
C ALA A 22 15.00 1.75 -9.99
N GLU A 23 15.10 0.95 -11.04
CA GLU A 23 15.96 1.22 -12.19
C GLU A 23 15.46 2.41 -13.02
N GLU A 24 14.18 2.42 -13.39
CA GLU A 24 13.64 3.42 -14.32
C GLU A 24 13.27 4.74 -13.63
N TRP A 25 12.86 4.71 -12.38
CA TRP A 25 12.29 5.86 -11.69
C TRP A 25 13.01 6.25 -10.41
N ASN A 26 14.06 5.51 -10.02
CA ASN A 26 14.65 5.65 -8.69
C ASN A 26 13.58 5.64 -7.60
N ALA A 27 12.58 4.77 -7.77
CA ALA A 27 11.44 4.64 -6.87
C ALA A 27 11.55 3.36 -6.04
N VAL A 28 11.14 3.42 -4.79
CA VAL A 28 11.14 2.27 -3.88
C VAL A 28 9.77 2.16 -3.19
N VAL A 29 9.23 0.95 -3.16
CA VAL A 29 8.07 0.64 -2.32
C VAL A 29 8.55 0.53 -0.88
N VAL A 30 8.19 1.50 -0.06
CA VAL A 30 8.66 1.63 1.33
C VAL A 30 7.90 0.69 2.25
N SER A 31 6.59 0.62 2.07
CA SER A 31 5.71 -0.22 2.89
C SER A 31 4.39 -0.56 2.19
N SER A 32 3.67 -1.49 2.78
CA SER A 32 2.29 -1.84 2.44
C SER A 32 1.51 -2.13 3.72
N PHE A 33 0.19 -2.19 3.67
CA PHE A 33 -0.61 -2.56 4.86
C PHE A 33 -0.27 -3.96 5.40
N GLN A 34 0.19 -4.86 4.53
CA GLN A 34 0.62 -6.20 4.95
C GLN A 34 1.97 -6.22 5.67
N GLN A 35 2.78 -5.19 5.47
CA GLN A 35 4.10 -5.04 6.08
C GLN A 35 4.10 -4.13 7.31
N MET A 36 3.00 -3.39 7.52
CA MET A 36 2.82 -2.57 8.72
C MET A 36 2.61 -3.48 9.93
N THR A 37 3.56 -3.49 10.80
CA THR A 37 3.50 -4.25 12.05
C THR A 37 3.96 -3.37 13.20
N PRO A 38 3.08 -2.49 13.72
CA PRO A 38 3.39 -1.80 14.97
C PRO A 38 3.42 -2.84 16.07
N TYR A 39 4.59 -3.02 16.70
CA TYR A 39 4.74 -3.98 17.78
C TYR A 39 4.93 -3.27 19.11
N GLU A 40 3.91 -3.27 19.93
CA GLU A 40 4.14 -3.17 21.36
C GLU A 40 4.78 -4.47 21.86
N LYS A 41 5.70 -4.35 22.81
CA LYS A 41 6.30 -5.55 23.45
C LYS A 41 5.20 -6.30 24.22
N ILE A 42 5.10 -7.59 23.95
CA ILE A 42 4.20 -8.45 24.71
C ILE A 42 4.83 -8.70 26.08
N ASP A 43 4.04 -8.52 27.14
CA ASP A 43 4.44 -8.94 28.49
C ASP A 43 4.42 -10.47 28.57
N THR A 44 5.59 -11.05 28.79
CA THR A 44 5.79 -12.49 28.91
C THR A 44 6.03 -12.94 30.36
N SER A 45 5.71 -12.10 31.35
CA SER A 45 5.92 -12.39 32.75
C SER A 45 5.03 -13.54 33.29
N THR A 46 3.85 -13.70 32.69
CA THR A 46 2.92 -14.79 32.94
C THR A 46 2.37 -15.38 31.65
N GLU A 47 1.88 -16.61 31.71
CA GLU A 47 1.21 -17.24 30.57
C GLU A 47 -0.03 -16.45 30.15
N GLU A 48 -0.81 -15.95 31.10
CA GLU A 48 -2.02 -15.17 30.86
C GLU A 48 -1.69 -13.84 30.17
N SER A 49 -0.69 -13.09 30.65
CA SER A 49 -0.29 -11.82 30.03
C SER A 49 0.25 -12.03 28.61
N MET A 50 0.99 -13.12 28.41
CA MET A 50 1.52 -13.49 27.09
C MET A 50 0.40 -13.81 26.10
N LEU A 51 -0.55 -14.68 26.49
CA LEU A 51 -1.69 -15.05 25.64
C LEU A 51 -2.59 -13.84 25.35
N PHE A 52 -2.85 -13.01 26.35
CA PHE A 52 -3.61 -11.78 26.17
C PHE A 52 -2.91 -10.81 25.22
N GLY A 53 -1.59 -10.63 25.37
CA GLY A 53 -0.78 -9.78 24.49
C GLY A 53 -0.78 -10.27 23.05
N LEU A 54 -0.68 -11.58 22.82
CA LEU A 54 -0.79 -12.18 21.47
C LEU A 54 -2.17 -11.96 20.86
N ALA A 55 -3.24 -12.20 21.63
CA ALA A 55 -4.61 -11.98 21.16
C ALA A 55 -4.87 -10.50 20.84
N ARG A 56 -4.44 -9.58 21.71
CA ARG A 56 -4.55 -8.15 21.50
C ARG A 56 -3.80 -7.73 20.23
N ARG A 57 -2.57 -8.18 20.03
CA ARG A 57 -1.78 -7.91 18.83
C ARG A 57 -2.53 -8.35 17.58
N ALA A 58 -3.02 -9.57 17.54
CA ALA A 58 -3.76 -10.09 16.39
C ALA A 58 -5.02 -9.27 16.06
N ILE A 59 -5.71 -8.79 17.10
CA ILE A 59 -7.03 -8.14 16.91
C ILE A 59 -6.91 -6.63 16.71
N ALA A 60 -6.02 -5.97 17.45
CA ALA A 60 -5.98 -4.51 17.54
C ALA A 60 -4.83 -3.86 16.76
N GLU A 61 -3.76 -4.61 16.51
CA GLU A 61 -2.53 -4.04 15.96
C GLU A 61 -2.26 -4.44 14.51
N VAL A 62 -2.70 -5.64 14.09
CA VAL A 62 -2.55 -6.06 12.68
C VAL A 62 -3.47 -5.24 11.78
N PRO A 63 -2.94 -4.44 10.85
CA PRO A 63 -3.74 -3.49 10.07
C PRO A 63 -4.91 -4.14 9.36
N MET A 64 -4.71 -5.25 8.67
CA MET A 64 -5.79 -5.90 7.92
C MET A 64 -6.96 -6.36 8.81
N ILE A 65 -6.69 -6.87 10.01
CA ILE A 65 -7.75 -7.29 10.94
C ILE A 65 -8.44 -6.08 11.55
N ARG A 66 -7.67 -5.06 11.94
CA ARG A 66 -8.17 -3.80 12.46
C ARG A 66 -9.03 -3.07 11.42
N GLN A 67 -8.59 -3.01 10.18
CA GLN A 67 -9.29 -2.44 9.05
C GLN A 67 -10.60 -3.18 8.75
N GLY A 68 -10.61 -4.51 8.84
CA GLY A 68 -11.84 -5.31 8.68
C GLY A 68 -12.92 -5.01 9.72
N ARG A 69 -12.58 -4.43 10.87
CA ARG A 69 -13.53 -4.04 11.92
C ARG A 69 -13.96 -2.58 11.86
N GLY A 70 -13.05 -1.66 11.51
CA GLY A 70 -13.28 -0.22 11.47
C GLY A 70 -13.48 0.35 10.07
N TRP A 71 -13.18 -0.46 9.07
CA TRP A 71 -13.30 -0.19 7.65
C TRP A 71 -12.71 1.16 7.19
N VAL A 72 -13.50 2.02 6.55
CA VAL A 72 -13.00 3.21 5.85
C VAL A 72 -12.17 4.13 6.73
N ASP A 73 -12.64 4.42 7.93
CA ASP A 73 -11.98 5.37 8.82
C ASP A 73 -10.60 4.86 9.24
N VAL A 74 -10.51 3.57 9.58
CA VAL A 74 -9.24 2.92 9.98
C VAL A 74 -8.27 2.87 8.81
N VAL A 75 -8.74 2.48 7.61
CA VAL A 75 -7.89 2.44 6.41
C VAL A 75 -7.35 3.83 6.06
N VAL A 76 -8.19 4.85 6.14
CA VAL A 76 -7.80 6.24 5.84
C VAL A 76 -6.82 6.78 6.90
N GLU A 77 -7.03 6.44 8.17
CA GLU A 77 -6.11 6.79 9.24
C GLU A 77 -4.74 6.13 9.04
N ASP A 78 -4.73 4.83 8.77
CA ASP A 78 -3.49 4.08 8.48
C ASP A 78 -2.75 4.65 7.27
N LEU A 79 -3.47 4.98 6.20
CA LEU A 79 -2.88 5.62 5.03
C LEU A 79 -2.23 6.97 5.37
N ARG A 80 -2.90 7.81 6.16
CA ARG A 80 -2.35 9.11 6.59
C ARG A 80 -1.10 8.95 7.44
N ASN A 81 -1.14 8.00 8.36
CA ASN A 81 -0.01 7.70 9.23
C ASN A 81 1.19 7.21 8.42
N GLU A 82 0.96 6.33 7.43
CA GLU A 82 2.03 5.86 6.54
C GLU A 82 2.64 7.00 5.72
N ILE A 83 1.80 7.85 5.14
CA ILE A 83 2.28 9.00 4.37
C ILE A 83 3.17 9.90 5.24
N GLN A 84 2.77 10.20 6.46
CA GLN A 84 3.51 11.08 7.35
C GLN A 84 4.78 10.43 7.91
N ASN A 85 4.66 9.23 8.45
CA ASN A 85 5.76 8.55 9.15
C ASN A 85 6.87 8.11 8.20
N ASN A 86 6.52 7.77 6.97
CA ASN A 86 7.45 7.27 5.98
C ASN A 86 7.78 8.28 4.87
N SER A 87 7.32 9.53 4.98
CA SER A 87 7.55 10.58 3.98
C SER A 87 7.27 10.08 2.55
N ILE A 88 6.05 9.60 2.34
CA ILE A 88 5.62 9.00 1.08
C ILE A 88 5.38 10.09 0.03
N ASP A 89 5.97 9.91 -1.15
CA ASP A 89 5.85 10.83 -2.29
C ASP A 89 4.68 10.47 -3.21
N ALA A 90 4.33 9.18 -3.30
CA ALA A 90 3.26 8.68 -4.17
C ALA A 90 2.62 7.41 -3.61
N VAL A 91 1.35 7.21 -3.91
CA VAL A 91 0.60 6.00 -3.56
C VAL A 91 0.21 5.26 -4.83
N LEU A 92 0.54 3.95 -4.90
CA LEU A 92 0.11 3.05 -5.96
C LEU A 92 -0.88 2.04 -5.39
N PHE A 93 -2.13 2.15 -5.77
CA PHE A 93 -3.20 1.28 -5.26
C PHE A 93 -3.64 0.28 -6.33
N SER A 94 -3.44 -1.01 -6.06
CA SER A 94 -3.93 -2.09 -6.91
C SER A 94 -5.37 -2.40 -6.55
N GLY A 95 -6.31 -1.88 -7.32
CA GLY A 95 -7.70 -2.30 -7.21
C GLY A 95 -7.86 -3.68 -7.85
N HIS A 96 -7.63 -4.75 -7.08
CA HIS A 96 -7.77 -6.10 -7.61
C HIS A 96 -9.21 -6.39 -8.01
N GLN A 97 -9.37 -6.99 -9.18
CA GLN A 97 -10.67 -7.38 -9.67
C GLN A 97 -11.29 -8.44 -8.75
N GLY A 98 -12.55 -8.25 -8.40
CA GLY A 98 -13.24 -9.13 -7.45
C GLY A 98 -13.18 -8.69 -5.99
N HIS A 99 -12.29 -7.79 -5.61
CA HIS A 99 -12.24 -7.19 -4.27
C HIS A 99 -13.20 -5.99 -4.20
N LYS A 100 -14.46 -6.24 -3.94
CA LYS A 100 -15.50 -5.20 -3.87
C LYS A 100 -15.25 -4.18 -2.77
N ASP A 101 -14.72 -4.63 -1.66
CA ASP A 101 -14.34 -3.84 -0.51
C ASP A 101 -13.29 -2.79 -0.88
N GLN A 102 -12.21 -3.17 -1.53
CA GLN A 102 -11.17 -2.25 -1.96
C GLN A 102 -11.68 -1.21 -2.97
N SER A 103 -12.58 -1.62 -3.85
CA SER A 103 -13.21 -0.67 -4.79
C SER A 103 -14.03 0.39 -4.03
N GLY A 104 -14.67 0.02 -2.93
CA GLY A 104 -15.47 0.92 -2.09
C GLY A 104 -14.62 1.99 -1.40
N ILE A 105 -13.41 1.68 -0.95
CA ILE A 105 -12.54 2.63 -0.21
C ILE A 105 -11.74 3.57 -1.12
N ASN A 106 -11.62 3.27 -2.40
CA ASN A 106 -10.75 3.98 -3.33
C ASN A 106 -10.97 5.50 -3.34
N GLN A 107 -12.22 5.95 -3.33
CA GLN A 107 -12.54 7.39 -3.34
C GLN A 107 -12.14 8.09 -2.02
N PHE A 108 -12.26 7.39 -0.90
CA PHE A 108 -11.83 7.91 0.40
C PHE A 108 -10.31 8.02 0.48
N MET A 109 -9.60 7.02 -0.03
CA MET A 109 -8.13 7.06 -0.13
C MET A 109 -7.66 8.20 -1.06
N LYS A 110 -8.30 8.36 -2.23
CA LYS A 110 -8.02 9.48 -3.14
C LYS A 110 -8.24 10.84 -2.47
N LYS A 111 -9.31 10.97 -1.70
CA LYS A 111 -9.57 12.19 -0.95
C LYS A 111 -8.49 12.44 0.09
N ALA A 112 -8.14 11.44 0.90
CA ALA A 112 -7.10 11.56 1.92
C ALA A 112 -5.74 11.94 1.31
N CYS A 113 -5.33 11.29 0.24
CA CYS A 113 -4.09 11.61 -0.47
C CYS A 113 -4.10 13.05 -1.02
N ARG A 114 -5.21 13.50 -1.59
CA ARG A 114 -5.37 14.88 -2.08
C ARG A 114 -5.25 15.90 -0.95
N ASP A 115 -5.90 15.65 0.20
CA ASP A 115 -5.84 16.52 1.38
C ASP A 115 -4.39 16.64 1.92
N MET A 116 -3.54 15.66 1.64
CA MET A 116 -2.12 15.61 2.03
C MET A 116 -1.15 16.01 0.90
N ASN A 117 -1.65 16.42 -0.26
CA ASN A 117 -0.85 16.72 -1.45
C ASN A 117 0.04 15.56 -1.93
N VAL A 118 -0.38 14.33 -1.74
CA VAL A 118 0.31 13.13 -2.23
C VAL A 118 -0.52 12.52 -3.36
N PRO A 119 0.04 12.35 -4.57
CA PRO A 119 -0.68 11.77 -5.70
C PRO A 119 -0.95 10.28 -5.47
N LEU A 120 -2.13 9.82 -5.91
CA LEU A 120 -2.54 8.42 -5.87
C LEU A 120 -2.93 7.92 -7.25
N LEU A 121 -2.30 6.85 -7.71
CA LEU A 121 -2.70 6.07 -8.88
C LEU A 121 -3.53 4.87 -8.45
N SER A 122 -4.74 4.75 -8.99
CA SER A 122 -5.52 3.49 -8.91
C SER A 122 -5.27 2.66 -10.16
N LEU A 123 -4.71 1.50 -9.97
CA LEU A 123 -4.56 0.47 -10.99
C LEU A 123 -5.74 -0.51 -10.87
N THR A 124 -6.20 -1.04 -11.99
CA THR A 124 -7.13 -2.18 -11.99
C THR A 124 -6.36 -3.38 -12.50
N THR A 125 -6.04 -4.29 -11.60
CA THR A 125 -5.22 -5.46 -11.91
C THR A 125 -5.90 -6.75 -11.47
N SER A 126 -5.44 -7.89 -11.98
CA SER A 126 -5.68 -9.19 -11.36
C SER A 126 -4.49 -9.54 -10.50
N LEU A 127 -4.73 -10.11 -9.32
CA LEU A 127 -3.66 -10.57 -8.43
C LEU A 127 -2.88 -11.74 -9.02
N PHE A 128 -3.57 -12.63 -9.75
CA PHE A 128 -3.05 -13.93 -10.18
C PHE A 128 -2.88 -14.08 -11.70
N ASP A 129 -3.54 -13.24 -12.51
CA ASP A 129 -3.61 -13.43 -13.96
C ASP A 129 -3.17 -12.16 -14.71
N GLU A 130 -1.96 -12.23 -15.28
CA GLU A 130 -1.38 -11.13 -16.06
C GLU A 130 -2.14 -10.83 -17.36
N ARG A 131 -2.90 -11.79 -17.89
CA ARG A 131 -3.69 -11.60 -19.13
C ARG A 131 -4.77 -10.55 -18.95
N TYR A 132 -5.19 -10.32 -17.71
CA TYR A 132 -6.20 -9.31 -17.40
C TYR A 132 -5.66 -7.89 -17.54
N THR A 133 -4.45 -7.66 -17.02
CA THR A 133 -3.74 -6.38 -17.17
C THR A 133 -2.26 -6.69 -17.36
N PRO A 134 -1.76 -6.74 -18.59
CA PRO A 134 -0.37 -7.07 -18.88
C PRO A 134 0.62 -6.15 -18.15
N LEU A 135 1.78 -6.69 -17.79
CA LEU A 135 2.82 -5.97 -17.06
C LEU A 135 3.23 -4.65 -17.74
N ASP A 136 3.33 -4.66 -19.07
CA ASP A 136 3.67 -3.46 -19.83
C ASP A 136 2.61 -2.36 -19.70
N LYS A 137 1.33 -2.73 -19.58
CA LYS A 137 0.25 -1.78 -19.31
C LYS A 137 0.39 -1.17 -17.92
N VAL A 138 0.68 -1.99 -16.89
CA VAL A 138 0.93 -1.50 -15.52
C VAL A 138 2.12 -0.54 -15.50
N LYS A 139 3.24 -0.91 -16.14
CA LYS A 139 4.42 -0.05 -16.26
C LYS A 139 4.10 1.26 -16.98
N SER A 140 3.33 1.19 -18.06
CA SER A 140 2.91 2.39 -18.80
C SER A 140 2.04 3.31 -17.95
N ASP A 141 1.08 2.78 -17.21
CA ASP A 141 0.19 3.57 -16.35
C ASP A 141 0.97 4.26 -15.23
N ILE A 142 1.90 3.54 -14.58
CA ILE A 142 2.78 4.10 -13.55
C ILE A 142 3.70 5.18 -14.16
N SER A 143 4.26 4.93 -15.34
CA SER A 143 5.12 5.90 -16.02
C SER A 143 4.40 7.20 -16.36
N ASN A 144 3.19 7.10 -16.89
CA ASN A 144 2.35 8.25 -17.20
C ASN A 144 1.98 9.02 -15.92
N PHE A 145 1.64 8.30 -14.86
CA PHE A 145 1.31 8.90 -13.57
C PHE A 145 2.50 9.64 -12.95
N PHE A 146 3.68 9.04 -12.93
CA PHE A 146 4.88 9.68 -12.39
C PHE A 146 5.26 10.92 -13.21
N SER A 147 5.24 10.82 -14.53
CA SER A 147 5.53 11.95 -15.41
C SER A 147 4.54 13.10 -15.21
N ALA A 148 3.25 12.79 -15.12
CA ALA A 148 2.20 13.80 -14.91
C ALA A 148 2.31 14.51 -13.56
N ASN A 149 2.91 13.88 -12.56
CA ASN A 149 3.15 14.45 -11.23
C ASN A 149 4.57 15.04 -11.07
N GLY A 150 5.32 15.21 -12.17
CA GLY A 150 6.61 15.89 -12.17
C GLY A 150 7.79 15.05 -11.66
N PHE A 151 7.59 13.75 -11.43
CA PHE A 151 8.69 12.84 -11.11
C PHE A 151 9.57 12.62 -12.35
N LYS A 152 10.86 12.57 -12.13
CA LYS A 152 11.84 12.41 -13.22
C LYS A 152 12.24 10.95 -13.38
N ARG A 153 12.25 10.49 -14.62
CA ARG A 153 12.81 9.19 -14.97
C ARG A 153 14.31 9.18 -14.74
N ASN A 154 14.84 8.06 -14.28
CA ASN A 154 16.27 7.86 -14.18
C ASN A 154 16.89 7.93 -15.60
N VAL A 155 17.86 8.80 -15.80
CA VAL A 155 18.63 8.86 -17.05
C VAL A 155 19.91 8.06 -16.81
N HIS A 156 20.01 6.91 -17.44
CA HIS A 156 21.21 6.11 -17.46
C HIS A 156 22.19 6.61 -18.51
#